data_181dc03d94aff182a4be73aa989c17da
#
_entry.id   181dc03d94aff182a4be73aa989c17da
#
_cell.length_a   1.000
_cell.length_b   1.000
_cell.length_c   1.000
_cell.angle_alpha   90.00
_cell.angle_beta   90.00
_cell.angle_gamma   90.00
#
_symmetry.space_group_name_H-M   'P 1'
#
loop_
_entity.id
_entity.type
_entity.pdbx_description
1 polymer ?
#
loop_
_entity_poly.entity_id
_entity_poly.type
_entity_poly.pdbx_seq_one_letter_code
_entity_poly.pdbx_strand_id
1 'polypeptide(L)'
;YPDNVVKEFIHLAAKNGVDVFRIFDSLNGLDNMRLSIDTVRECNKVAEAALCYTGDILDPRRDKYDLKYYVDMAKELAAAGANIIAIKDMAGLLKPEASYRLVSALKDAVDLPIHLHTHEGSGNAIYTYARAVDAGVDIVDTAMSAMSCGTSQPSGSSLYYALSGHPRQPRVDVDAMNELSRYWETVRPYYKAADQTELFPNPEVYVHEMPGGQYTNLKQQATALGLIERWEEVKDMYHRVSMMFGDLIKVTPSSKIVGDMALFMVQNDLSEEDIYAKGDVLDFPASVVEFFEGRIGVPYQGFPQKLQQIVLKGRKPLEGRPGDTLPPVNFEEIKAKLAELEAPITEEAVSSYCLYPKVFTDWVKRVHDFGDVSVLDTPTFFFGMKIGEEIKVEIEQGKMLVIKLVHIGEANADGIRTVSFEFNGLPREIDIKDRNVKATKKKKKKA
;
A
#
# COMPACT_ATOMS: atom_id res chain seq x y z
N TYR A 1 -15.87 -2.74 0.40
CA TYR A 1 -16.36 -4.05 -0.07
C TYR A 1 -17.62 -4.45 0.67
N PRO A 2 -18.54 -5.24 0.06
CA PRO A 2 -19.65 -5.87 0.76
C PRO A 2 -19.16 -6.87 1.84
N ASP A 3 -19.93 -7.02 2.90
CA ASP A 3 -19.55 -7.85 4.04
C ASP A 3 -19.28 -9.31 3.68
N ASN A 4 -20.05 -9.88 2.74
CA ASN A 4 -19.84 -11.26 2.32
C ASN A 4 -18.51 -11.45 1.57
N VAL A 5 -18.02 -10.43 0.85
CA VAL A 5 -16.68 -10.47 0.20
C VAL A 5 -15.58 -10.41 1.25
N VAL A 6 -15.72 -9.57 2.28
CA VAL A 6 -14.74 -9.47 3.38
C VAL A 6 -14.65 -10.79 4.13
N LYS A 7 -15.79 -11.40 4.47
CA LYS A 7 -15.83 -12.70 5.16
C LYS A 7 -15.19 -13.81 4.31
N GLU A 8 -15.56 -13.89 3.04
CA GLU A 8 -15.01 -14.90 2.12
C GLU A 8 -13.50 -14.77 1.98
N PHE A 9 -12.99 -13.54 1.83
CA PHE A 9 -11.55 -13.29 1.78
C PHE A 9 -10.82 -13.77 3.04
N ILE A 10 -11.37 -13.49 4.24
CA ILE A 10 -10.74 -13.89 5.51
C ILE A 10 -10.75 -15.42 5.65
N HIS A 11 -11.87 -16.08 5.35
CA HIS A 11 -11.97 -17.54 5.38
C HIS A 11 -10.95 -18.20 4.43
N LEU A 12 -10.87 -17.68 3.20
CA LEU A 12 -9.95 -18.19 2.20
C LEU A 12 -8.48 -17.97 2.59
N ALA A 13 -8.14 -16.79 3.08
CA ALA A 13 -6.80 -16.48 3.56
C ALA A 13 -6.39 -17.37 4.74
N ALA A 14 -7.31 -17.60 5.70
CA ALA A 14 -7.10 -18.49 6.83
C ALA A 14 -6.91 -19.96 6.37
N LYS A 15 -7.71 -20.42 5.41
CA LYS A 15 -7.60 -21.75 4.78
C LYS A 15 -6.25 -21.93 4.08
N ASN A 16 -5.75 -20.88 3.43
CA ASN A 16 -4.48 -20.88 2.71
C ASN A 16 -3.25 -20.54 3.58
N GLY A 17 -3.39 -20.53 4.90
CA GLY A 17 -2.27 -20.53 5.84
C GLY A 17 -1.95 -19.19 6.50
N VAL A 18 -2.80 -18.17 6.37
CA VAL A 18 -2.65 -16.93 7.13
C VAL A 18 -3.08 -17.16 8.57
N ASP A 19 -2.20 -16.90 9.54
CA ASP A 19 -2.44 -17.10 10.96
C ASP A 19 -2.69 -15.80 11.73
N VAL A 20 -2.08 -14.70 11.31
CA VAL A 20 -2.23 -13.38 11.94
C VAL A 20 -2.79 -12.39 10.92
N PHE A 21 -3.93 -11.79 11.25
CA PHE A 21 -4.60 -10.80 10.41
C PHE A 21 -4.48 -9.42 11.03
N ARG A 22 -3.77 -8.52 10.37
CA ARG A 22 -3.71 -7.12 10.76
C ARG A 22 -4.93 -6.38 10.21
N ILE A 23 -5.76 -5.88 11.11
CA ILE A 23 -7.03 -5.25 10.82
C ILE A 23 -6.94 -3.77 11.22
N PHE A 24 -7.21 -2.87 10.29
CA PHE A 24 -7.27 -1.44 10.59
C PHE A 24 -8.33 -0.74 9.74
N ASP A 25 -8.76 0.41 10.22
CA ASP A 25 -9.60 1.36 9.48
C ASP A 25 -8.85 2.68 9.34
N SER A 26 -8.97 3.33 8.17
CA SER A 26 -8.23 4.57 7.86
C SER A 26 -8.65 5.78 8.70
N LEU A 27 -9.79 5.70 9.34
CA LEU A 27 -10.31 6.72 10.25
C LEU A 27 -10.41 6.22 11.70
N ASN A 28 -9.83 5.04 11.99
CA ASN A 28 -9.93 4.34 13.26
C ASN A 28 -11.39 4.00 13.66
N GLY A 29 -12.25 3.75 12.68
CA GLY A 29 -13.66 3.40 12.90
C GLY A 29 -13.82 1.94 13.35
N LEU A 30 -14.08 1.72 14.63
CA LEU A 30 -14.28 0.37 15.19
C LEU A 30 -15.40 -0.41 14.49
N ASP A 31 -16.48 0.27 14.11
CA ASP A 31 -17.61 -0.38 13.43
C ASP A 31 -17.20 -1.01 12.10
N ASN A 32 -16.27 -0.39 11.36
CA ASN A 32 -15.71 -0.96 10.14
C ASN A 32 -14.78 -2.16 10.42
N MET A 33 -14.07 -2.15 11.56
CA MET A 33 -13.12 -3.21 11.92
C MET A 33 -13.81 -4.45 12.51
N ARG A 34 -14.96 -4.29 13.17
CA ARG A 34 -15.65 -5.33 13.93
C ARG A 34 -15.91 -6.59 13.11
N LEU A 35 -16.46 -6.45 11.90
CA LEU A 35 -16.73 -7.59 11.02
C LEU A 35 -15.48 -8.45 10.78
N SER A 36 -14.34 -7.79 10.51
CA SER A 36 -13.08 -8.50 10.26
C SER A 36 -12.53 -9.16 11.53
N ILE A 37 -12.62 -8.48 12.69
CA ILE A 37 -12.21 -9.04 13.98
C ILE A 37 -13.03 -10.31 14.28
N ASP A 38 -14.34 -10.23 14.17
CA ASP A 38 -15.24 -11.35 14.44
C ASP A 38 -14.96 -12.54 13.50
N THR A 39 -14.83 -12.27 12.19
CA THR A 39 -14.58 -13.33 11.19
C THR A 39 -13.22 -14.01 11.40
N VAL A 40 -12.17 -13.25 11.72
CA VAL A 40 -10.84 -13.83 12.04
C VAL A 40 -10.94 -14.72 13.28
N ARG A 41 -11.68 -14.29 14.30
CA ARG A 41 -11.94 -15.08 15.52
C ARG A 41 -12.73 -16.37 15.23
N GLU A 42 -13.75 -16.29 14.35
CA GLU A 42 -14.50 -17.46 13.87
C GLU A 42 -13.59 -18.49 13.20
N CYS A 43 -12.55 -18.03 12.48
CA CYS A 43 -11.52 -18.88 11.87
C CYS A 43 -10.51 -19.46 12.88
N ASN A 44 -10.60 -19.16 14.18
CA ASN A 44 -9.59 -19.48 15.19
C ASN A 44 -8.18 -18.95 14.84
N LYS A 45 -8.12 -17.77 14.23
CA LYS A 45 -6.89 -17.07 13.88
C LYS A 45 -6.68 -15.86 14.79
N VAL A 46 -5.49 -15.25 14.68
CA VAL A 46 -5.10 -14.11 15.52
C VAL A 46 -5.59 -12.82 14.87
N ALA A 47 -6.48 -12.12 15.56
CA ALA A 47 -6.92 -10.77 15.18
C ALA A 47 -5.98 -9.73 15.80
N GLU A 48 -5.10 -9.15 14.99
CA GLU A 48 -4.27 -8.02 15.35
C GLU A 48 -4.99 -6.74 14.93
N ALA A 49 -5.63 -6.06 15.90
CA ALA A 49 -6.35 -4.83 15.64
C ALA A 49 -5.42 -3.62 15.79
N ALA A 50 -5.32 -2.81 14.73
CA ALA A 50 -4.38 -1.70 14.69
C ALA A 50 -5.10 -0.36 14.86
N LEU A 51 -4.58 0.47 15.77
CA LEU A 51 -4.87 1.89 15.85
C LEU A 51 -3.87 2.65 14.96
N CYS A 52 -4.40 3.48 14.05
CA CYS A 52 -3.59 4.32 13.19
C CYS A 52 -3.14 5.55 13.97
N TYR A 53 -1.82 5.73 14.09
CA TYR A 53 -1.24 6.87 14.78
C TYR A 53 -1.16 8.09 13.86
N THR A 54 -1.50 9.25 14.41
CA THR A 54 -1.37 10.56 13.78
C THR A 54 -1.19 11.66 14.82
N GLY A 55 -0.87 12.86 14.38
CA GLY A 55 -0.65 13.99 15.28
C GLY A 55 0.66 13.89 16.04
N ASP A 56 0.69 14.49 17.22
CA ASP A 56 1.83 14.48 18.12
C ASP A 56 1.34 14.54 19.58
N ILE A 57 1.37 13.42 20.26
CA ILE A 57 0.94 13.35 21.67
C ILE A 57 1.85 14.13 22.63
N LEU A 58 2.98 14.67 22.15
CA LEU A 58 3.87 15.54 22.93
C LEU A 58 3.51 17.03 22.78
N ASP A 59 2.73 17.41 21.75
CA ASP A 59 2.31 18.78 21.52
C ASP A 59 0.93 19.04 22.15
N PRO A 60 0.84 19.80 23.25
CA PRO A 60 -0.43 20.06 23.93
C PRO A 60 -1.45 20.89 23.11
N ARG A 61 -1.04 21.41 21.94
CA ARG A 61 -1.94 22.12 21.03
C ARG A 61 -2.69 21.16 20.09
N ARG A 62 -2.27 19.89 20.04
CA ARG A 62 -2.85 18.83 19.22
C ARG A 62 -3.64 17.86 20.09
N ASP A 63 -4.81 18.31 20.53
CA ASP A 63 -5.64 17.64 21.53
C ASP A 63 -6.59 16.58 20.96
N LYS A 64 -6.83 16.59 19.64
CA LYS A 64 -7.75 15.65 18.99
C LYS A 64 -7.33 14.19 19.14
N TYR A 65 -6.05 13.91 18.89
CA TYR A 65 -5.45 12.57 18.97
C TYR A 65 -4.40 12.54 20.09
N ASP A 66 -4.85 12.78 21.31
CA ASP A 66 -4.03 12.77 22.51
C ASP A 66 -3.77 11.35 23.02
N LEU A 67 -2.99 11.21 24.07
CA LEU A 67 -2.69 9.92 24.68
C LEU A 67 -3.94 9.19 25.16
N LYS A 68 -4.91 9.93 25.69
CA LYS A 68 -6.17 9.37 26.18
C LYS A 68 -6.98 8.75 25.04
N TYR A 69 -7.06 9.42 23.88
CA TYR A 69 -7.71 8.88 22.68
C TYR A 69 -7.17 7.48 22.31
N TYR A 70 -5.85 7.31 22.26
CA TYR A 70 -5.24 6.03 21.92
C TYR A 70 -5.48 4.95 22.97
N VAL A 71 -5.43 5.31 24.25
CA VAL A 71 -5.73 4.38 25.35
C VAL A 71 -7.19 3.93 25.32
N ASP A 72 -8.13 4.83 25.11
CA ASP A 72 -9.54 4.49 25.03
C ASP A 72 -9.82 3.57 23.82
N MET A 73 -9.26 3.90 22.67
CA MET A 73 -9.38 3.06 21.47
C MET A 73 -8.79 1.66 21.68
N ALA A 74 -7.64 1.54 22.32
CA ALA A 74 -7.04 0.23 22.61
C ALA A 74 -7.95 -0.63 23.50
N LYS A 75 -8.61 -0.03 24.50
CA LYS A 75 -9.61 -0.71 25.34
C LYS A 75 -10.82 -1.17 24.53
N GLU A 76 -11.32 -0.35 23.62
CA GLU A 76 -12.43 -0.69 22.74
C GLU A 76 -12.07 -1.84 21.79
N LEU A 77 -10.88 -1.83 21.19
CA LEU A 77 -10.37 -2.91 20.34
C LEU A 77 -10.19 -4.22 21.13
N ALA A 78 -9.65 -4.14 22.35
CA ALA A 78 -9.54 -5.31 23.24
C ALA A 78 -10.93 -5.87 23.58
N ALA A 79 -11.90 -5.03 23.93
CA ALA A 79 -13.29 -5.43 24.19
C ALA A 79 -13.98 -5.99 22.94
N ALA A 80 -13.60 -5.57 21.74
CA ALA A 80 -14.08 -6.11 20.48
C ALA A 80 -13.49 -7.49 20.13
N GLY A 81 -12.54 -8.01 20.92
CA GLY A 81 -11.98 -9.35 20.76
C GLY A 81 -10.63 -9.41 20.05
N ALA A 82 -9.91 -8.30 19.92
CA ALA A 82 -8.54 -8.31 19.44
C ALA A 82 -7.64 -9.22 20.29
N ASN A 83 -6.67 -9.87 19.66
CA ASN A 83 -5.64 -10.68 20.32
C ASN A 83 -4.34 -9.91 20.51
N ILE A 84 -4.08 -8.94 19.66
CA ILE A 84 -2.91 -8.05 19.66
C ILE A 84 -3.41 -6.65 19.34
N ILE A 85 -2.88 -5.64 20.05
CA ILE A 85 -3.08 -4.22 19.72
C ILE A 85 -1.86 -3.74 18.96
N ALA A 86 -2.05 -3.28 17.73
CA ALA A 86 -0.97 -2.70 16.94
C ALA A 86 -1.05 -1.18 16.89
N ILE A 87 0.09 -0.51 16.99
CA ILE A 87 0.27 0.90 16.69
C ILE A 87 0.73 0.99 15.24
N LYS A 88 -0.07 1.60 14.35
CA LYS A 88 0.23 1.73 12.93
C LYS A 88 0.62 3.16 12.60
N ASP A 89 1.91 3.44 12.62
CA ASP A 89 2.50 4.75 12.31
C ASP A 89 3.00 4.79 10.86
N MET A 90 2.08 4.99 9.92
CA MET A 90 2.38 4.96 8.48
C MET A 90 3.19 6.13 7.97
N ALA A 91 3.19 7.25 8.67
CA ALA A 91 3.95 8.43 8.27
C ALA A 91 5.28 8.58 9.02
N GLY A 92 5.57 7.71 10.00
CA GLY A 92 6.77 7.81 10.83
C GLY A 92 6.74 9.03 11.76
N LEU A 93 5.54 9.39 12.25
CA LEU A 93 5.32 10.56 13.12
C LEU A 93 5.60 10.29 14.59
N LEU A 94 5.61 9.03 15.00
CA LEU A 94 5.80 8.63 16.39
C LEU A 94 7.24 8.91 16.82
N LYS A 95 7.43 10.01 17.54
CA LYS A 95 8.74 10.41 18.07
C LYS A 95 9.20 9.47 19.18
N PRO A 96 10.51 9.35 19.46
CA PRO A 96 11.03 8.41 20.47
C PRO A 96 10.38 8.54 21.85
N GLU A 97 10.24 9.74 22.38
CA GLU A 97 9.59 9.97 23.68
C GLU A 97 8.07 9.70 23.62
N ALA A 98 7.42 10.03 22.51
CA ALA A 98 6.01 9.70 22.29
C ALA A 98 5.79 8.18 22.27
N SER A 99 6.71 7.43 21.64
CA SER A 99 6.70 5.98 21.61
C SER A 99 6.76 5.37 23.01
N TYR A 100 7.69 5.85 23.83
CA TYR A 100 7.79 5.40 25.23
C TYR A 100 6.49 5.65 26.01
N ARG A 101 5.94 6.85 25.93
CA ARG A 101 4.71 7.22 26.65
C ARG A 101 3.50 6.43 26.16
N LEU A 102 3.35 6.31 24.85
CA LEU A 102 2.21 5.59 24.25
C LEU A 102 2.27 4.10 24.61
N VAL A 103 3.40 3.44 24.38
CA VAL A 103 3.54 2.00 24.67
C VAL A 103 3.36 1.73 26.16
N SER A 104 3.96 2.53 27.06
CA SER A 104 3.77 2.38 28.51
C SER A 104 2.29 2.48 28.89
N ALA A 105 1.59 3.52 28.39
CA ALA A 105 0.17 3.71 28.69
C ALA A 105 -0.72 2.57 28.16
N LEU A 106 -0.40 2.03 26.98
CA LEU A 106 -1.14 0.89 26.40
C LEU A 106 -0.88 -0.39 27.21
N LYS A 107 0.37 -0.66 27.62
CA LYS A 107 0.71 -1.81 28.47
C LYS A 107 0.02 -1.76 29.83
N ASP A 108 -0.18 -0.56 30.39
CA ASP A 108 -0.94 -0.35 31.62
C ASP A 108 -2.46 -0.50 31.43
N ALA A 109 -2.95 -0.25 30.21
CA ALA A 109 -4.39 -0.15 29.94
C ALA A 109 -5.03 -1.48 29.51
N VAL A 110 -4.27 -2.38 28.82
CA VAL A 110 -4.77 -3.64 28.27
C VAL A 110 -3.80 -4.78 28.54
N ASP A 111 -4.33 -5.96 28.85
CA ASP A 111 -3.54 -7.19 29.06
C ASP A 111 -3.39 -7.95 27.72
N LEU A 112 -2.87 -7.27 26.71
CA LEU A 112 -2.63 -7.82 25.37
C LEU A 112 -1.21 -7.47 24.91
N PRO A 113 -0.61 -8.26 23.99
CA PRO A 113 0.63 -7.87 23.35
C PRO A 113 0.45 -6.56 22.57
N ILE A 114 1.48 -5.70 22.64
CA ILE A 114 1.54 -4.45 21.89
C ILE A 114 2.55 -4.61 20.75
N HIS A 115 2.08 -4.35 19.52
CA HIS A 115 2.87 -4.39 18.31
C HIS A 115 3.08 -2.97 17.77
N LEU A 116 4.30 -2.58 17.46
CA LEU A 116 4.61 -1.26 16.89
C LEU A 116 5.13 -1.40 15.46
N HIS A 117 4.44 -0.71 14.54
CA HIS A 117 4.82 -0.52 13.15
C HIS A 117 5.07 0.97 12.89
N THR A 118 6.25 1.32 12.40
CA THR A 118 6.58 2.67 11.94
C THR A 118 7.43 2.64 10.68
N HIS A 119 7.60 3.79 10.01
CA HIS A 119 8.42 3.98 8.82
C HIS A 119 9.67 4.82 9.13
N GLU A 120 10.77 4.56 8.40
CA GLU A 120 12.09 5.17 8.65
C GLU A 120 12.24 6.57 8.01
N GLY A 121 11.16 7.17 7.52
CA GLY A 121 11.22 8.43 6.77
C GLY A 121 11.95 9.58 7.47
N SER A 122 11.84 9.67 8.80
CA SER A 122 12.48 10.74 9.59
C SER A 122 13.94 10.49 9.96
N GLY A 123 14.41 9.24 9.88
CA GLY A 123 15.71 8.81 10.40
C GLY A 123 15.73 8.51 11.91
N ASN A 124 14.56 8.55 12.57
CA ASN A 124 14.46 8.33 14.02
C ASN A 124 13.86 6.98 14.41
N ALA A 125 13.41 6.16 13.44
CA ALA A 125 12.57 5.01 13.75
C ALA A 125 13.31 3.93 14.56
N ILE A 126 14.62 3.72 14.38
CA ILE A 126 15.43 2.84 15.26
C ILE A 126 15.38 3.33 16.70
N TYR A 127 15.53 4.65 16.92
CA TYR A 127 15.47 5.20 18.28
C TYR A 127 14.04 5.13 18.83
N THR A 128 13.03 5.35 18.00
CA THR A 128 11.62 5.15 18.37
C THR A 128 11.37 3.71 18.84
N TYR A 129 11.89 2.70 18.13
CA TYR A 129 11.79 1.31 18.54
C TYR A 129 12.56 1.00 19.83
N ALA A 130 13.77 1.53 19.99
CA ALA A 130 14.52 1.34 21.24
C ALA A 130 13.74 1.89 22.45
N ARG A 131 13.12 3.06 22.31
CA ARG A 131 12.28 3.63 23.37
C ARG A 131 10.99 2.83 23.61
N ALA A 132 10.39 2.25 22.55
CA ALA A 132 9.27 1.33 22.70
C ALA A 132 9.67 0.04 23.44
N VAL A 133 10.88 -0.47 23.19
CA VAL A 133 11.43 -1.64 23.90
C VAL A 133 11.63 -1.35 25.38
N ASP A 134 12.14 -0.16 25.73
CA ASP A 134 12.23 0.31 27.12
C ASP A 134 10.85 0.32 27.80
N ALA A 135 9.81 0.71 27.07
CA ALA A 135 8.42 0.77 27.54
C ALA A 135 7.70 -0.58 27.57
N GLY A 136 8.32 -1.65 27.05
CA GLY A 136 7.75 -2.99 27.10
C GLY A 136 6.99 -3.45 25.86
N VAL A 137 7.21 -2.85 24.68
CA VAL A 137 6.61 -3.34 23.41
C VAL A 137 6.97 -4.82 23.19
N ASP A 138 6.01 -5.60 22.67
CA ASP A 138 6.21 -7.05 22.50
C ASP A 138 6.71 -7.40 21.09
N ILE A 139 6.26 -6.67 20.07
CA ILE A 139 6.56 -6.93 18.66
C ILE A 139 6.89 -5.61 17.97
N VAL A 140 7.85 -5.63 17.03
CA VAL A 140 8.15 -4.50 16.16
C VAL A 140 8.37 -4.99 14.72
N ASP A 141 7.89 -4.21 13.74
CA ASP A 141 8.09 -4.51 12.33
C ASP A 141 9.43 -3.96 11.83
N THR A 142 10.20 -4.79 11.13
CA THR A 142 11.47 -4.40 10.52
C THR A 142 11.56 -4.91 9.09
N ALA A 143 12.49 -4.33 8.32
CA ALA A 143 12.82 -4.81 6.98
C ALA A 143 14.24 -5.40 6.93
N MET A 144 14.51 -6.25 5.94
CA MET A 144 15.90 -6.62 5.61
C MET A 144 16.69 -5.37 5.25
N SER A 145 17.95 -5.28 5.68
CA SER A 145 18.75 -4.04 5.56
C SER A 145 18.78 -3.49 4.13
N ALA A 146 18.89 -4.35 3.12
CA ALA A 146 18.86 -3.96 1.71
C ALA A 146 17.52 -3.35 1.25
N MET A 147 16.43 -3.64 1.95
CA MET A 147 15.06 -3.19 1.65
C MET A 147 14.52 -2.19 2.69
N SER A 148 15.34 -1.77 3.65
CA SER A 148 14.98 -0.84 4.72
C SER A 148 15.18 0.62 4.33
N CYS A 149 14.84 1.52 5.24
CA CYS A 149 15.00 2.97 5.15
C CYS A 149 14.02 3.68 4.19
N GLY A 150 14.07 5.00 4.17
CA GLY A 150 13.18 5.84 3.39
C GLY A 150 11.71 5.58 3.73
N THR A 151 10.93 5.17 2.74
CA THR A 151 9.50 4.87 2.93
C THR A 151 9.21 3.45 3.45
N SER A 152 10.27 2.65 3.71
CA SER A 152 10.17 1.33 4.32
C SER A 152 10.33 1.38 5.84
N GLN A 153 10.38 0.21 6.48
CA GLN A 153 10.62 0.07 7.92
C GLN A 153 12.11 0.18 8.25
N PRO A 154 12.47 0.33 9.54
CA PRO A 154 13.84 0.26 10.01
C PRO A 154 14.48 -1.10 9.71
N SER A 155 15.80 -1.10 9.55
CA SER A 155 16.58 -2.32 9.39
C SER A 155 16.56 -3.20 10.65
N GLY A 156 16.16 -4.46 10.47
CA GLY A 156 16.15 -5.44 11.57
C GLY A 156 17.54 -5.71 12.16
N SER A 157 18.56 -5.82 11.31
CA SER A 157 19.95 -5.97 11.79
C SER A 157 20.42 -4.74 12.57
N SER A 158 20.07 -3.53 12.12
CA SER A 158 20.42 -2.30 12.82
C SER A 158 19.76 -2.24 14.21
N LEU A 159 18.48 -2.63 14.31
CA LEU A 159 17.78 -2.70 15.58
C LEU A 159 18.41 -3.74 16.52
N TYR A 160 18.77 -4.93 15.99
CA TYR A 160 19.46 -5.96 16.78
C TYR A 160 20.73 -5.42 17.43
N TYR A 161 21.58 -4.73 16.65
CA TYR A 161 22.82 -4.15 17.17
C TYR A 161 22.57 -2.94 18.08
N ALA A 162 21.56 -2.12 17.81
CA ALA A 162 21.17 -1.01 18.68
C ALA A 162 20.74 -1.47 20.08
N LEU A 163 20.18 -2.68 20.17
CA LEU A 163 19.75 -3.29 21.44
C LEU A 163 20.79 -4.24 22.04
N SER A 164 22.05 -4.25 21.57
CA SER A 164 23.08 -5.11 22.09
C SER A 164 23.30 -4.86 23.59
N GLY A 165 23.18 -5.94 24.39
CA GLY A 165 23.26 -5.88 25.84
C GLY A 165 21.96 -5.45 26.55
N HIS A 166 20.92 -5.09 25.81
CA HIS A 166 19.62 -4.79 26.42
C HIS A 166 18.94 -6.11 26.88
N PRO A 167 18.26 -6.14 28.05
CA PRO A 167 17.59 -7.36 28.55
C PRO A 167 16.54 -7.92 27.61
N ARG A 168 15.96 -7.07 26.75
CA ARG A 168 14.95 -7.43 25.74
C ARG A 168 15.52 -7.44 24.31
N GLN A 169 16.80 -7.67 24.13
CA GLN A 169 17.40 -7.84 22.82
C GLN A 169 16.69 -8.99 22.07
N PRO A 170 16.30 -8.82 20.79
CA PRO A 170 15.67 -9.88 20.00
C PRO A 170 16.54 -11.14 19.92
N ARG A 171 15.92 -12.31 20.07
CA ARG A 171 16.60 -13.60 19.96
C ARG A 171 16.51 -14.11 18.53
N VAL A 172 17.21 -13.46 17.61
CA VAL A 172 17.24 -13.77 16.19
C VAL A 172 18.67 -14.15 15.76
N ASP A 173 18.78 -14.95 14.74
CA ASP A 173 20.07 -15.23 14.08
C ASP A 173 20.40 -14.05 13.15
N VAL A 174 21.22 -13.13 13.68
CA VAL A 174 21.59 -11.91 12.94
C VAL A 174 22.52 -12.21 11.75
N ASP A 175 23.30 -13.29 11.81
CA ASP A 175 24.19 -13.69 10.70
C ASP A 175 23.35 -14.20 9.53
N ALA A 176 22.33 -15.01 9.78
CA ALA A 176 21.35 -15.43 8.77
C ALA A 176 20.58 -14.22 8.21
N MET A 177 20.17 -13.25 9.05
CA MET A 177 19.54 -12.02 8.57
C MET A 177 20.46 -11.22 7.64
N ASN A 178 21.74 -11.11 7.97
CA ASN A 178 22.72 -10.41 7.14
C ASN A 178 22.99 -11.17 5.83
N GLU A 179 22.98 -12.51 5.83
CA GLU A 179 23.07 -13.31 4.61
C GLU A 179 21.88 -13.09 3.70
N LEU A 180 20.67 -13.12 4.23
CA LEU A 180 19.45 -12.78 3.48
C LEU A 180 19.49 -11.33 2.95
N SER A 181 20.02 -10.38 3.71
CA SER A 181 20.17 -9.00 3.25
C SER A 181 21.10 -8.93 2.02
N ARG A 182 22.21 -9.65 2.00
CA ARG A 182 23.11 -9.73 0.83
C ARG A 182 22.39 -10.31 -0.40
N TYR A 183 21.55 -11.33 -0.21
CA TYR A 183 20.70 -11.82 -1.30
C TYR A 183 19.79 -10.70 -1.84
N TRP A 184 19.08 -9.98 -0.97
CA TRP A 184 18.20 -8.90 -1.38
C TRP A 184 18.93 -7.71 -2.02
N GLU A 185 20.19 -7.45 -1.67
CA GLU A 185 21.04 -6.49 -2.36
C GLU A 185 21.23 -6.86 -3.85
N THR A 186 21.31 -8.14 -4.18
CA THR A 186 21.41 -8.61 -5.57
C THR A 186 20.08 -8.54 -6.32
N VAL A 187 18.96 -8.65 -5.62
CA VAL A 187 17.60 -8.65 -6.20
C VAL A 187 17.06 -7.24 -6.40
N ARG A 188 17.32 -6.30 -5.47
CA ARG A 188 16.76 -4.94 -5.49
C ARG A 188 16.97 -4.20 -6.83
N PRO A 189 18.13 -4.28 -7.52
CA PRO A 189 18.32 -3.59 -8.79
C PRO A 189 17.32 -3.97 -9.89
N TYR A 190 16.75 -5.19 -9.84
CA TYR A 190 15.74 -5.64 -10.81
C TYR A 190 14.41 -4.87 -10.67
N TYR A 191 14.13 -4.34 -9.48
CA TYR A 191 12.93 -3.56 -9.19
C TYR A 191 13.14 -2.05 -9.34
N LYS A 192 14.36 -1.59 -9.71
CA LYS A 192 14.72 -0.17 -9.75
C LYS A 192 13.76 0.70 -10.58
N ALA A 193 13.19 0.15 -11.66
CA ALA A 193 12.23 0.88 -12.49
C ALA A 193 10.93 1.22 -11.73
N ALA A 194 10.57 0.42 -10.72
CA ALA A 194 9.40 0.62 -9.86
C ALA A 194 9.77 1.22 -8.48
N ASP A 195 11.06 1.18 -8.10
CA ASP A 195 11.55 1.71 -6.83
C ASP A 195 11.91 3.20 -6.99
N GLN A 196 11.05 4.07 -6.48
CA GLN A 196 11.25 5.52 -6.45
C GLN A 196 11.52 6.04 -5.03
N THR A 197 11.94 5.15 -4.14
CA THR A 197 12.21 5.46 -2.74
C THR A 197 13.45 6.34 -2.61
N GLU A 198 13.31 7.47 -1.94
CA GLU A 198 14.44 8.27 -1.46
C GLU A 198 15.05 7.55 -0.25
N LEU A 199 16.34 7.26 -0.30
CA LEU A 199 17.04 6.45 0.72
C LEU A 199 17.69 7.29 1.84
N PHE A 200 17.52 8.60 1.81
CA PHE A 200 17.99 9.48 2.86
C PHE A 200 16.85 9.88 3.80
N PRO A 201 17.12 10.04 5.11
CA PRO A 201 16.11 10.49 6.05
C PRO A 201 15.73 11.95 5.80
N ASN A 202 14.43 12.25 5.89
CA ASN A 202 13.94 13.62 5.79
C ASN A 202 13.01 13.94 6.98
N PRO A 203 13.50 14.64 8.02
CA PRO A 203 12.69 15.00 9.19
C PRO A 203 11.58 16.02 8.89
N GLU A 204 11.51 16.60 7.69
CA GLU A 204 10.36 17.41 7.27
C GLU A 204 9.04 16.63 7.30
N VAL A 205 9.09 15.29 7.37
CA VAL A 205 7.90 14.46 7.59
C VAL A 205 7.10 14.89 8.82
N TYR A 206 7.77 15.40 9.86
CA TYR A 206 7.10 15.96 11.04
C TYR A 206 6.38 17.29 10.78
N VAL A 207 6.62 17.93 9.62
CA VAL A 207 5.97 19.17 9.19
C VAL A 207 4.85 18.88 8.21
N HIS A 208 5.16 18.19 7.10
CA HIS A 208 4.13 17.88 6.08
C HIS A 208 3.25 16.68 6.43
N GLU A 209 3.68 15.80 7.33
CA GLU A 209 2.98 14.62 7.84
C GLU A 209 2.50 13.63 6.76
N MET A 210 3.18 13.59 5.62
CA MET A 210 2.79 12.76 4.48
C MET A 210 3.35 11.35 4.65
N PRO A 211 2.51 10.28 4.60
CA PRO A 211 3.00 8.90 4.63
C PRO A 211 3.93 8.60 3.46
N GLY A 212 4.94 7.77 3.69
CA GLY A 212 5.97 7.48 2.70
C GLY A 212 5.43 7.00 1.35
N GLY A 213 4.49 6.04 1.35
CA GLY A 213 3.85 5.58 0.11
C GLY A 213 3.04 6.67 -0.59
N GLN A 214 2.39 7.57 0.17
CA GLN A 214 1.67 8.70 -0.40
C GLN A 214 2.65 9.76 -0.94
N TYR A 215 3.78 9.98 -0.28
CA TYR A 215 4.82 10.91 -0.73
C TYR A 215 5.31 10.54 -2.14
N THR A 216 5.70 9.29 -2.34
CA THR A 216 6.17 8.82 -3.66
C THR A 216 5.08 8.89 -4.73
N ASN A 217 3.86 8.45 -4.41
CA ASN A 217 2.74 8.49 -5.36
C ASN A 217 2.34 9.93 -5.72
N LEU A 218 2.27 10.83 -4.74
CA LEU A 218 1.90 12.22 -4.96
C LEU A 218 2.95 12.97 -5.77
N LYS A 219 4.24 12.68 -5.54
CA LYS A 219 5.35 13.23 -6.32
C LYS A 219 5.27 12.83 -7.80
N GLN A 220 4.90 11.56 -8.07
CA GLN A 220 4.66 11.09 -9.45
C GLN A 220 3.46 11.81 -10.09
N GLN A 221 2.37 11.96 -9.37
CA GLN A 221 1.18 12.67 -9.85
C GLN A 221 1.50 14.15 -10.12
N ALA A 222 2.21 14.82 -9.20
CA ALA A 222 2.66 16.19 -9.39
C ALA A 222 3.55 16.32 -10.64
N THR A 223 4.46 15.36 -10.88
CA THR A 223 5.29 15.33 -12.09
C THR A 223 4.43 15.18 -13.35
N ALA A 224 3.46 14.27 -13.34
CA ALA A 224 2.56 14.04 -14.47
C ALA A 224 1.67 15.25 -14.79
N LEU A 225 1.35 16.07 -13.79
CA LEU A 225 0.60 17.32 -13.92
C LEU A 225 1.47 18.55 -14.22
N GLY A 226 2.80 18.40 -14.31
CA GLY A 226 3.72 19.51 -14.52
C GLY A 226 3.93 20.39 -13.28
N LEU A 227 3.62 19.89 -12.09
CA LEU A 227 3.72 20.63 -10.82
C LEU A 227 5.00 20.33 -10.03
N ILE A 228 5.96 19.63 -10.62
CA ILE A 228 7.17 19.19 -9.88
C ILE A 228 8.00 20.38 -9.36
N GLU A 229 8.06 21.47 -10.10
CA GLU A 229 8.74 22.70 -9.67
C GLU A 229 8.04 23.40 -8.48
N ARG A 230 6.79 23.04 -8.22
CA ARG A 230 5.99 23.52 -7.09
C ARG A 230 5.86 22.46 -5.97
N TRP A 231 6.77 21.48 -5.92
CA TRP A 231 6.67 20.36 -4.98
C TRP A 231 6.64 20.80 -3.51
N GLU A 232 7.41 21.83 -3.15
CA GLU A 232 7.40 22.38 -1.78
C GLU A 232 6.01 22.94 -1.42
N GLU A 233 5.39 23.65 -2.35
CA GLU A 233 4.03 24.18 -2.17
C GLU A 233 2.99 23.04 -2.04
N VAL A 234 3.16 21.94 -2.78
CA VAL A 234 2.31 20.75 -2.66
C VAL A 234 2.44 20.12 -1.28
N LYS A 235 3.66 20.04 -0.71
CA LYS A 235 3.88 19.52 0.64
C LYS A 235 3.19 20.40 1.69
N ASP A 236 3.36 21.72 1.61
CA ASP A 236 2.72 22.67 2.53
C ASP A 236 1.20 22.60 2.42
N MET A 237 0.69 22.54 1.18
CA MET A 237 -0.75 22.43 0.93
C MET A 237 -1.31 21.12 1.45
N TYR A 238 -0.56 20.01 1.37
CA TYR A 238 -0.98 18.73 1.92
C TYR A 238 -1.25 18.82 3.44
N HIS A 239 -0.34 19.43 4.19
CA HIS A 239 -0.53 19.66 5.63
C HIS A 239 -1.76 20.54 5.89
N ARG A 240 -1.88 21.66 5.19
CA ARG A 240 -3.01 22.61 5.33
C ARG A 240 -4.36 21.94 5.02
N VAL A 241 -4.43 21.16 3.95
CA VAL A 241 -5.63 20.38 3.59
C VAL A 241 -5.96 19.36 4.67
N SER A 242 -4.96 18.66 5.22
CA SER A 242 -5.18 17.70 6.31
C SER A 242 -5.83 18.38 7.52
N MET A 243 -5.36 19.57 7.89
CA MET A 243 -5.93 20.36 8.98
C MET A 243 -7.32 20.90 8.63
N MET A 244 -7.51 21.39 7.40
CA MET A 244 -8.81 21.86 6.89
C MET A 244 -9.87 20.75 6.90
N PHE A 245 -9.47 19.48 6.66
CA PHE A 245 -10.36 18.32 6.72
C PHE A 245 -10.59 17.82 8.16
N GLY A 246 -10.06 18.51 9.15
CA GLY A 246 -10.25 18.22 10.57
C GLY A 246 -9.14 17.35 11.16
N ASP A 247 -7.90 17.53 10.72
CA ASP A 247 -6.71 16.76 11.15
C ASP A 247 -6.93 15.25 10.97
N LEU A 248 -6.86 14.80 9.72
CA LEU A 248 -7.12 13.40 9.38
C LEU A 248 -5.96 12.48 9.75
N ILE A 249 -6.29 11.23 10.00
CA ILE A 249 -5.32 10.15 10.13
C ILE A 249 -4.57 9.96 8.81
N LYS A 250 -3.23 9.81 8.88
CA LYS A 250 -2.31 9.76 7.73
C LYS A 250 -2.08 8.32 7.27
N VAL A 251 -3.12 7.69 6.74
CA VAL A 251 -3.08 6.32 6.19
C VAL A 251 -3.96 6.22 4.94
N THR A 252 -3.67 5.32 4.02
CA THR A 252 -4.51 5.09 2.83
C THR A 252 -5.88 4.50 3.24
N PRO A 253 -7.03 5.01 2.70
CA PRO A 253 -7.15 5.99 1.62
C PRO A 253 -7.22 7.45 2.05
N SER A 254 -7.33 7.81 3.33
CA SER A 254 -7.46 9.20 3.80
C SER A 254 -6.30 10.07 3.31
N SER A 255 -5.06 9.57 3.38
CA SER A 255 -3.88 10.29 2.89
C SER A 255 -3.91 10.60 1.38
N LYS A 256 -4.50 9.69 0.57
CA LYS A 256 -4.70 9.93 -0.86
C LYS A 256 -5.70 11.05 -1.11
N ILE A 257 -6.79 11.08 -0.37
CA ILE A 257 -7.85 12.10 -0.49
C ILE A 257 -7.29 13.50 -0.17
N VAL A 258 -6.47 13.60 0.89
CA VAL A 258 -5.75 14.84 1.23
C VAL A 258 -4.81 15.25 0.08
N GLY A 259 -4.07 14.31 -0.50
CA GLY A 259 -3.19 14.55 -1.64
C GLY A 259 -3.94 15.02 -2.89
N ASP A 260 -5.05 14.39 -3.24
CA ASP A 260 -5.88 14.77 -4.40
C ASP A 260 -6.38 16.22 -4.25
N MET A 261 -6.82 16.61 -3.04
CA MET A 261 -7.24 17.98 -2.79
C MET A 261 -6.08 18.97 -2.79
N ALA A 262 -4.93 18.60 -2.25
CA ALA A 262 -3.73 19.46 -2.26
C ALA A 262 -3.27 19.75 -3.69
N LEU A 263 -3.20 18.72 -4.55
CA LEU A 263 -2.88 18.92 -5.98
C LEU A 263 -3.92 19.78 -6.68
N PHE A 264 -5.21 19.55 -6.41
CA PHE A 264 -6.29 20.36 -6.98
C PHE A 264 -6.14 21.84 -6.60
N MET A 265 -5.86 22.15 -5.34
CA MET A 265 -5.69 23.52 -4.87
C MET A 265 -4.45 24.19 -5.48
N VAL A 266 -3.30 23.49 -5.50
CA VAL A 266 -2.06 24.04 -6.08
C VAL A 266 -2.20 24.23 -7.60
N GLN A 267 -2.82 23.27 -8.31
CA GLN A 267 -3.00 23.37 -9.75
C GLN A 267 -3.87 24.55 -10.17
N ASN A 268 -4.85 24.92 -9.33
CA ASN A 268 -5.80 25.99 -9.61
C ASN A 268 -5.48 27.29 -8.84
N ASP A 269 -4.34 27.40 -8.19
CA ASP A 269 -3.88 28.55 -7.39
C ASP A 269 -4.93 28.98 -6.34
N LEU A 270 -5.52 28.01 -5.64
CA LEU A 270 -6.58 28.20 -4.66
C LEU A 270 -6.01 28.24 -3.22
N SER A 271 -6.41 29.24 -2.46
CA SER A 271 -6.22 29.29 -1.01
C SER A 271 -7.36 28.59 -0.25
N GLU A 272 -7.20 28.41 1.05
CA GLU A 272 -8.28 27.90 1.91
C GLU A 272 -9.49 28.85 1.90
N GLU A 273 -9.24 30.15 1.92
CA GLU A 273 -10.28 31.17 1.81
C GLU A 273 -11.06 31.05 0.50
N ASP A 274 -10.39 30.75 -0.60
CA ASP A 274 -11.03 30.51 -1.90
C ASP A 274 -11.97 29.30 -1.88
N ILE A 275 -11.59 28.23 -1.18
CA ILE A 275 -12.45 27.05 -1.03
C ILE A 275 -13.76 27.43 -0.32
N TYR A 276 -13.67 28.22 0.74
CA TYR A 276 -14.87 28.67 1.47
C TYR A 276 -15.68 29.75 0.74
N ALA A 277 -15.03 30.57 -0.10
CA ALA A 277 -15.69 31.67 -0.83
C ALA A 277 -16.26 31.25 -2.18
N LYS A 278 -15.61 30.30 -2.88
CA LYS A 278 -15.90 29.93 -4.27
C LYS A 278 -16.34 28.46 -4.42
N GLY A 279 -16.46 27.70 -3.32
CA GLY A 279 -16.68 26.27 -3.36
C GLY A 279 -17.92 25.82 -4.14
N ASP A 280 -18.97 26.66 -4.19
CA ASP A 280 -20.19 26.36 -4.94
C ASP A 280 -19.96 26.17 -6.44
N VAL A 281 -18.94 26.84 -7.01
CA VAL A 281 -18.60 26.77 -8.44
C VAL A 281 -17.40 25.87 -8.75
N LEU A 282 -16.69 25.36 -7.74
CA LEU A 282 -15.52 24.50 -7.92
C LEU A 282 -15.94 23.05 -8.13
N ASP A 283 -15.33 22.36 -9.10
CA ASP A 283 -15.47 20.92 -9.28
C ASP A 283 -14.41 20.18 -8.45
N PHE A 284 -14.78 19.78 -7.25
CA PHE A 284 -13.89 19.04 -6.35
C PHE A 284 -13.55 17.66 -6.89
N PRO A 285 -12.34 17.12 -6.59
CA PRO A 285 -12.00 15.74 -6.94
C PRO A 285 -13.05 14.75 -6.40
N ALA A 286 -13.37 13.72 -7.20
CA ALA A 286 -14.39 12.74 -6.84
C ALA A 286 -14.09 12.07 -5.48
N SER A 287 -12.81 11.74 -5.21
CA SER A 287 -12.37 11.17 -3.94
C SER A 287 -12.67 12.06 -2.72
N VAL A 288 -12.59 13.38 -2.90
CA VAL A 288 -12.92 14.38 -1.84
C VAL A 288 -14.43 14.41 -1.61
N VAL A 289 -15.22 14.40 -2.68
CA VAL A 289 -16.69 14.37 -2.57
C VAL A 289 -17.13 13.07 -1.86
N GLU A 290 -16.62 11.92 -2.30
CA GLU A 290 -16.91 10.61 -1.70
C GLU A 290 -16.52 10.53 -0.23
N PHE A 291 -15.40 11.16 0.15
CA PHE A 291 -14.99 11.27 1.56
C PHE A 291 -16.02 12.01 2.40
N PHE A 292 -16.44 13.21 1.96
CA PHE A 292 -17.44 14.00 2.67
C PHE A 292 -18.85 13.42 2.60
N GLU A 293 -19.13 12.52 1.63
CA GLU A 293 -20.33 11.67 1.64
C GLU A 293 -20.26 10.56 2.72
N GLY A 294 -19.08 10.32 3.34
CA GLY A 294 -18.89 9.28 4.35
C GLY A 294 -18.63 7.88 3.79
N ARG A 295 -18.22 7.74 2.51
CA ARG A 295 -18.02 6.43 1.86
C ARG A 295 -16.87 5.59 2.41
N ILE A 296 -15.97 6.21 3.18
CA ILE A 296 -14.92 5.48 3.93
C ILE A 296 -15.14 5.55 5.45
N GLY A 297 -16.30 6.01 5.89
CA GLY A 297 -16.62 6.22 7.29
C GLY A 297 -16.59 7.70 7.68
N VAL A 298 -16.75 7.95 8.98
CA VAL A 298 -16.77 9.30 9.56
C VAL A 298 -15.55 9.49 10.45
N PRO A 299 -14.77 10.59 10.28
CA PRO A 299 -13.62 10.86 11.15
C PRO A 299 -14.03 11.04 12.61
N TYR A 300 -13.08 10.71 13.51
CA TYR A 300 -13.26 11.05 14.93
C TYR A 300 -13.64 12.54 15.09
N GLN A 301 -14.63 12.85 15.91
CA GLN A 301 -15.29 14.15 16.07
C GLN A 301 -16.07 14.66 14.84
N GLY A 302 -16.26 13.83 13.81
CA GLY A 302 -17.06 14.18 12.63
C GLY A 302 -16.33 15.02 11.59
N PHE A 303 -17.06 15.40 10.55
CA PHE A 303 -16.57 16.28 9.49
C PHE A 303 -16.65 17.75 9.88
N PRO A 304 -15.74 18.64 9.37
CA PRO A 304 -15.91 20.08 9.43
C PRO A 304 -17.20 20.49 8.68
N GLN A 305 -18.27 20.76 9.39
CA GLN A 305 -19.64 20.90 8.85
C GLN A 305 -19.75 21.88 7.69
N LYS A 306 -19.14 23.09 7.83
CA LYS A 306 -19.18 24.10 6.77
C LYS A 306 -18.52 23.63 5.49
N LEU A 307 -17.35 22.96 5.60
CA LEU A 307 -16.66 22.43 4.45
C LEU A 307 -17.42 21.26 3.80
N GLN A 308 -17.99 20.37 4.62
CA GLN A 308 -18.83 19.27 4.14
C GLN A 308 -20.00 19.79 3.30
N GLN A 309 -20.71 20.81 3.76
CA GLN A 309 -21.82 21.43 3.02
C GLN A 309 -21.38 22.00 1.67
N ILE A 310 -20.23 22.69 1.64
CA ILE A 310 -19.65 23.28 0.44
C ILE A 310 -19.30 22.17 -0.58
N VAL A 311 -18.60 21.12 -0.14
CA VAL A 311 -18.16 20.04 -1.02
C VAL A 311 -19.33 19.22 -1.54
N LEU A 312 -20.31 18.93 -0.70
CA LEU A 312 -21.46 18.09 -1.07
C LEU A 312 -22.48 18.80 -1.95
N LYS A 313 -22.56 20.13 -1.93
CA LYS A 313 -23.50 20.90 -2.78
C LYS A 313 -24.93 20.35 -2.73
N GLY A 314 -25.41 20.03 -1.52
CA GLY A 314 -26.74 19.50 -1.27
C GLY A 314 -26.90 17.98 -1.42
N ARG A 315 -25.82 17.23 -1.73
CA ARG A 315 -25.84 15.76 -1.65
C ARG A 315 -25.97 15.34 -0.19
N LYS A 316 -26.72 14.26 0.05
CA LYS A 316 -26.89 13.71 1.39
C LYS A 316 -25.70 12.80 1.74
N PRO A 317 -25.07 12.94 2.91
CA PRO A 317 -24.08 12.00 3.39
C PRO A 317 -24.73 10.63 3.68
N LEU A 318 -23.91 9.58 3.67
CA LEU A 318 -24.32 8.25 4.07
C LEU A 318 -24.65 8.22 5.56
N GLU A 319 -25.68 7.46 5.93
CA GLU A 319 -26.02 7.17 7.31
C GLU A 319 -25.51 5.76 7.68
N GLY A 320 -24.84 5.64 8.83
CA GLY A 320 -24.30 4.38 9.31
C GLY A 320 -22.98 3.96 8.66
N ARG A 321 -22.67 2.68 8.76
CA ARG A 321 -21.43 2.09 8.24
C ARG A 321 -21.49 1.95 6.71
N PRO A 322 -20.48 2.37 5.96
CA PRO A 322 -20.50 2.28 4.50
C PRO A 322 -20.78 0.85 3.97
N GLY A 323 -20.24 -0.17 4.62
CA GLY A 323 -20.45 -1.58 4.26
C GLY A 323 -21.92 -2.00 4.27
N ASP A 324 -22.75 -1.42 5.14
CA ASP A 324 -24.18 -1.76 5.28
C ASP A 324 -25.00 -1.29 4.06
N THR A 325 -24.47 -0.34 3.29
CA THR A 325 -25.14 0.20 2.09
C THR A 325 -24.84 -0.60 0.83
N LEU A 326 -23.92 -1.55 0.88
CA LEU A 326 -23.48 -2.34 -0.25
C LEU A 326 -24.27 -3.66 -0.33
N PRO A 327 -24.92 -3.98 -1.46
CA PRO A 327 -25.56 -5.27 -1.62
C PRO A 327 -24.51 -6.40 -1.62
N PRO A 328 -24.86 -7.59 -1.08
CA PRO A 328 -23.96 -8.73 -1.14
C PRO A 328 -23.66 -9.14 -2.59
N VAL A 329 -22.42 -9.50 -2.86
CA VAL A 329 -22.00 -10.02 -4.17
C VAL A 329 -22.54 -11.42 -4.37
N ASN A 330 -23.10 -11.69 -5.56
CA ASN A 330 -23.47 -13.02 -6.00
C ASN A 330 -22.25 -13.73 -6.60
N PHE A 331 -21.62 -14.64 -5.88
CA PHE A 331 -20.43 -15.35 -6.33
C PHE A 331 -20.66 -16.24 -7.56
N GLU A 332 -21.88 -16.73 -7.80
CA GLU A 332 -22.19 -17.50 -9.01
C GLU A 332 -22.17 -16.62 -10.28
N GLU A 333 -22.61 -15.36 -10.16
CA GLU A 333 -22.47 -14.39 -11.25
C GLU A 333 -20.99 -14.06 -11.53
N ILE A 334 -20.15 -14.01 -10.48
CA ILE A 334 -18.71 -13.81 -10.65
C ILE A 334 -18.09 -15.01 -11.37
N LYS A 335 -18.43 -16.26 -10.98
CA LYS A 335 -17.96 -17.46 -11.67
C LYS A 335 -18.33 -17.46 -13.16
N ALA A 336 -19.56 -17.04 -13.47
CA ALA A 336 -19.97 -16.90 -14.87
C ALA A 336 -19.11 -15.87 -15.65
N LYS A 337 -18.81 -14.72 -15.03
CA LYS A 337 -17.88 -13.73 -15.64
C LYS A 337 -16.47 -14.25 -15.83
N LEU A 338 -15.96 -15.04 -14.88
CA LEU A 338 -14.65 -15.69 -15.01
C LEU A 338 -14.63 -16.67 -16.17
N ALA A 339 -15.71 -17.45 -16.37
CA ALA A 339 -15.86 -18.34 -17.50
C ALA A 339 -15.84 -17.57 -18.85
N GLU A 340 -16.53 -16.43 -18.93
CA GLU A 340 -16.52 -15.55 -20.13
C GLU A 340 -15.11 -14.99 -20.42
N LEU A 341 -14.29 -14.78 -19.38
CA LEU A 341 -12.89 -14.34 -19.49
C LEU A 341 -11.92 -15.50 -19.79
N GLU A 342 -12.39 -16.73 -19.88
CA GLU A 342 -11.57 -17.95 -19.98
C GLU A 342 -10.54 -18.04 -18.81
N ALA A 343 -10.91 -17.51 -17.64
CA ALA A 343 -10.08 -17.51 -16.45
C ALA A 343 -10.32 -18.77 -15.60
N PRO A 344 -9.37 -19.16 -14.73
CA PRO A 344 -9.61 -20.22 -13.74
C PRO A 344 -10.83 -19.91 -12.87
N ILE A 345 -11.67 -20.94 -12.59
CA ILE A 345 -12.83 -20.81 -11.70
C ILE A 345 -12.49 -21.49 -10.38
N THR A 346 -11.59 -20.86 -9.60
CA THR A 346 -11.24 -21.28 -8.24
C THR A 346 -11.78 -20.29 -7.22
N GLU A 347 -11.80 -20.66 -5.94
CA GLU A 347 -12.19 -19.75 -4.84
C GLU A 347 -11.27 -18.52 -4.81
N GLU A 348 -9.96 -18.72 -5.02
CA GLU A 348 -8.95 -17.65 -5.07
C GLU A 348 -9.19 -16.69 -6.26
N ALA A 349 -9.54 -17.22 -7.42
CA ALA A 349 -9.84 -16.42 -8.61
C ALA A 349 -11.11 -15.59 -8.40
N VAL A 350 -12.17 -16.18 -7.83
CA VAL A 350 -13.40 -15.48 -7.48
C VAL A 350 -13.12 -14.36 -6.49
N SER A 351 -12.40 -14.65 -5.41
CA SER A 351 -12.01 -13.64 -4.41
C SER A 351 -11.16 -12.53 -5.02
N SER A 352 -10.15 -12.88 -5.82
CA SER A 352 -9.28 -11.90 -6.50
C SER A 352 -10.05 -10.99 -7.45
N TYR A 353 -10.99 -11.54 -8.21
CA TYR A 353 -11.85 -10.73 -9.08
C TYR A 353 -12.76 -9.79 -8.27
N CYS A 354 -13.36 -10.26 -7.16
CA CYS A 354 -14.19 -9.42 -6.30
C CYS A 354 -13.41 -8.25 -5.71
N LEU A 355 -12.14 -8.48 -5.33
CA LEU A 355 -11.29 -7.47 -4.70
C LEU A 355 -10.65 -6.51 -5.72
N TYR A 356 -10.20 -7.02 -6.86
CA TYR A 356 -9.41 -6.28 -7.84
C TYR A 356 -9.81 -6.62 -9.30
N PRO A 357 -11.05 -6.35 -9.72
CA PRO A 357 -11.57 -6.84 -11.00
C PRO A 357 -10.72 -6.42 -12.21
N LYS A 358 -10.25 -5.16 -12.22
CA LYS A 358 -9.40 -4.65 -13.30
C LYS A 358 -8.03 -5.35 -13.33
N VAL A 359 -7.36 -5.43 -12.19
CA VAL A 359 -6.03 -6.06 -12.08
C VAL A 359 -6.12 -7.54 -12.47
N PHE A 360 -7.14 -8.25 -12.00
CA PHE A 360 -7.38 -9.64 -12.33
C PHE A 360 -7.63 -9.83 -13.84
N THR A 361 -8.46 -8.99 -14.45
CA THR A 361 -8.73 -9.04 -15.91
C THR A 361 -7.45 -8.77 -16.72
N ASP A 362 -6.66 -7.77 -16.31
CA ASP A 362 -5.38 -7.46 -16.96
C ASP A 362 -4.39 -8.64 -16.83
N TRP A 363 -4.38 -9.32 -15.68
CA TRP A 363 -3.58 -10.53 -15.46
C TRP A 363 -4.04 -11.69 -16.35
N VAL A 364 -5.34 -11.99 -16.42
CA VAL A 364 -5.89 -13.04 -17.31
C VAL A 364 -5.47 -12.78 -18.75
N LYS A 365 -5.66 -11.55 -19.24
CA LYS A 365 -5.23 -11.18 -20.59
C LYS A 365 -3.73 -11.40 -20.81
N ARG A 366 -2.91 -11.08 -19.80
CA ARG A 366 -1.46 -11.30 -19.90
C ARG A 366 -1.11 -12.77 -19.99
N VAL A 367 -1.79 -13.62 -19.20
CA VAL A 367 -1.61 -15.09 -19.26
C VAL A 367 -2.02 -15.64 -20.62
N HIS A 368 -3.09 -15.14 -21.22
CA HIS A 368 -3.48 -15.52 -22.60
C HIS A 368 -2.47 -15.07 -23.64
N ASP A 369 -1.94 -13.83 -23.50
CA ASP A 369 -0.98 -13.27 -24.47
C ASP A 369 0.41 -13.98 -24.40
N PHE A 370 0.88 -14.40 -23.23
CA PHE A 370 2.25 -14.82 -22.99
C PHE A 370 2.41 -16.21 -22.36
N GLY A 371 1.32 -16.85 -21.95
CA GLY A 371 1.36 -18.09 -21.15
C GLY A 371 1.83 -17.86 -19.71
N ASP A 372 2.20 -18.94 -19.02
CA ASP A 372 2.75 -18.89 -17.67
C ASP A 372 4.23 -18.50 -17.71
N VAL A 373 4.52 -17.26 -17.34
CA VAL A 373 5.89 -16.72 -17.28
C VAL A 373 6.53 -16.87 -15.89
N SER A 374 5.87 -17.51 -14.93
CA SER A 374 6.41 -17.75 -13.58
C SER A 374 7.62 -18.71 -13.57
N VAL A 375 7.79 -19.46 -14.65
CA VAL A 375 8.91 -20.37 -14.88
C VAL A 375 10.23 -19.65 -15.26
N LEU A 376 10.15 -18.35 -15.58
CA LEU A 376 11.34 -17.55 -15.90
C LEU A 376 12.04 -17.07 -14.62
N ASP A 377 13.36 -17.03 -14.66
CA ASP A 377 14.16 -16.40 -13.61
C ASP A 377 13.94 -14.87 -13.57
N THR A 378 14.17 -14.26 -12.41
CA THR A 378 13.92 -12.83 -12.17
C THR A 378 14.63 -11.91 -13.18
N PRO A 379 15.92 -12.09 -13.52
CA PRO A 379 16.59 -11.26 -14.53
C PRO A 379 15.92 -11.34 -15.90
N THR A 380 15.62 -12.55 -16.37
CA THR A 380 14.96 -12.77 -17.67
C THR A 380 13.58 -12.15 -17.72
N PHE A 381 12.80 -12.29 -16.63
CA PHE A 381 11.47 -11.68 -16.54
C PHE A 381 11.49 -10.15 -16.66
N PHE A 382 12.42 -9.46 -15.95
CA PHE A 382 12.46 -8.00 -15.93
C PHE A 382 13.19 -7.38 -17.11
N PHE A 383 14.26 -7.99 -17.61
CA PHE A 383 15.15 -7.38 -18.60
C PHE A 383 15.18 -8.10 -19.94
N GLY A 384 14.56 -9.28 -20.01
CA GLY A 384 14.68 -10.16 -21.17
C GLY A 384 16.09 -10.76 -21.30
N MET A 385 16.35 -11.40 -22.41
CA MET A 385 17.64 -12.02 -22.72
C MET A 385 18.52 -11.07 -23.55
N LYS A 386 19.84 -11.19 -23.36
CA LYS A 386 20.85 -10.58 -24.23
C LYS A 386 21.19 -11.49 -25.38
N ILE A 387 21.57 -10.95 -26.54
CA ILE A 387 22.04 -11.75 -27.66
C ILE A 387 23.25 -12.57 -27.23
N GLY A 388 23.19 -13.89 -27.47
CA GLY A 388 24.17 -14.90 -27.05
C GLY A 388 23.93 -15.49 -25.66
N GLU A 389 22.99 -14.95 -24.88
CA GLU A 389 22.62 -15.47 -23.56
C GLU A 389 21.82 -16.76 -23.67
N GLU A 390 22.08 -17.68 -22.74
CA GLU A 390 21.40 -18.96 -22.61
C GLU A 390 20.74 -19.05 -21.23
N ILE A 391 19.46 -19.42 -21.19
CA ILE A 391 18.71 -19.70 -19.97
C ILE A 391 18.19 -21.13 -19.97
N LYS A 392 17.93 -21.67 -18.77
CA LYS A 392 17.30 -22.96 -18.57
C LYS A 392 15.95 -22.79 -17.91
N VAL A 393 14.90 -23.29 -18.53
CA VAL A 393 13.53 -23.19 -18.06
C VAL A 393 12.96 -24.57 -17.84
N GLU A 394 12.54 -24.88 -16.63
CA GLU A 394 11.80 -26.10 -16.34
C GLU A 394 10.32 -25.85 -16.61
N ILE A 395 9.81 -26.38 -17.71
CA ILE A 395 8.42 -26.19 -18.15
C ILE A 395 7.43 -27.19 -17.52
N GLU A 396 7.92 -28.34 -17.09
CA GLU A 396 7.23 -29.39 -16.35
C GLU A 396 8.27 -30.13 -15.52
N GLN A 397 7.88 -30.83 -14.48
CA GLN A 397 8.79 -31.59 -13.63
C GLN A 397 9.70 -32.54 -14.47
N GLY A 398 10.99 -32.27 -14.41
CA GLY A 398 12.02 -33.07 -15.18
C GLY A 398 12.10 -32.73 -16.66
N LYS A 399 11.33 -31.74 -17.17
CA LYS A 399 11.37 -31.31 -18.58
C LYS A 399 12.03 -29.95 -18.71
N MET A 400 13.31 -29.95 -18.92
CA MET A 400 14.15 -28.76 -19.05
C MET A 400 14.25 -28.31 -20.50
N LEU A 401 14.03 -27.01 -20.72
CA LEU A 401 14.23 -26.35 -22.00
C LEU A 401 15.43 -25.39 -21.87
N VAL A 402 16.42 -25.59 -22.74
CA VAL A 402 17.56 -24.68 -22.87
C VAL A 402 17.25 -23.71 -24.02
N ILE A 403 17.19 -22.43 -23.71
CA ILE A 403 16.84 -21.37 -24.65
C ILE A 403 18.02 -20.42 -24.79
N LYS A 404 18.51 -20.22 -26.01
CA LYS A 404 19.54 -19.26 -26.34
C LYS A 404 18.98 -18.20 -27.28
N LEU A 405 19.14 -16.91 -26.95
CA LEU A 405 18.80 -15.82 -27.85
C LEU A 405 19.94 -15.60 -28.84
N VAL A 406 19.68 -15.82 -30.13
CA VAL A 406 20.68 -15.72 -31.19
C VAL A 406 20.70 -14.35 -31.84
N HIS A 407 19.51 -13.84 -32.22
CA HIS A 407 19.41 -12.58 -32.95
C HIS A 407 18.05 -11.90 -32.75
N ILE A 408 18.04 -10.56 -32.77
CA ILE A 408 16.85 -9.75 -32.82
C ILE A 408 16.90 -8.92 -34.10
N GLY A 409 16.00 -9.23 -35.05
CA GLY A 409 15.89 -8.54 -36.33
C GLY A 409 15.36 -7.11 -36.17
N GLU A 410 15.47 -6.33 -37.24
CA GLU A 410 14.88 -4.99 -37.29
C GLU A 410 13.38 -5.07 -37.53
N ALA A 411 12.65 -4.06 -37.03
CA ALA A 411 11.21 -3.98 -37.25
C ALA A 411 10.88 -3.66 -38.71
N ASN A 412 9.99 -4.43 -39.32
CA ASN A 412 9.47 -4.15 -40.64
C ASN A 412 8.44 -2.99 -40.62
N ALA A 413 7.87 -2.66 -41.79
CA ALA A 413 6.91 -1.57 -41.96
C ALA A 413 5.61 -1.74 -41.12
N ASP A 414 5.30 -2.95 -40.72
CA ASP A 414 4.14 -3.30 -39.87
C ASP A 414 4.50 -3.32 -38.37
N GLY A 415 5.77 -3.02 -38.03
CA GLY A 415 6.28 -3.04 -36.67
C GLY A 415 6.54 -4.45 -36.13
N ILE A 416 6.77 -5.43 -37.00
CA ILE A 416 7.08 -6.81 -36.63
C ILE A 416 8.60 -7.02 -36.72
N ARG A 417 9.17 -7.65 -35.66
CA ARG A 417 10.56 -8.14 -35.61
C ARG A 417 10.59 -9.63 -35.59
N THR A 418 11.49 -10.24 -36.37
CA THR A 418 11.82 -11.65 -36.24
C THR A 418 12.92 -11.83 -35.20
N VAL A 419 12.67 -12.65 -34.20
CA VAL A 419 13.63 -13.01 -33.14
C VAL A 419 14.02 -14.46 -33.31
N SER A 420 15.33 -14.71 -33.41
CA SER A 420 15.89 -16.03 -33.60
C SER A 420 16.40 -16.60 -32.28
N PHE A 421 15.97 -17.81 -31.95
CA PHE A 421 16.37 -18.56 -30.77
C PHE A 421 16.95 -19.95 -31.18
N GLU A 422 17.70 -20.53 -30.26
CA GLU A 422 17.97 -21.97 -30.23
C GLU A 422 17.24 -22.59 -29.05
N PHE A 423 16.41 -23.61 -29.29
CA PHE A 423 15.71 -24.38 -28.26
C PHE A 423 16.32 -25.79 -28.23
N ASN A 424 17.04 -26.16 -27.16
CA ASN A 424 17.77 -27.39 -27.04
C ASN A 424 18.69 -27.66 -28.29
N GLY A 425 19.36 -26.59 -28.77
CA GLY A 425 20.23 -26.63 -29.96
C GLY A 425 19.49 -26.59 -31.29
N LEU A 426 18.17 -26.53 -31.34
CA LEU A 426 17.39 -26.41 -32.57
C LEU A 426 16.97 -24.97 -32.83
N PRO A 427 17.21 -24.41 -34.03
CA PRO A 427 16.85 -23.06 -34.36
C PRO A 427 15.30 -22.84 -34.38
N ARG A 428 14.86 -21.71 -33.89
CA ARG A 428 13.49 -21.25 -33.92
C ARG A 428 13.43 -19.76 -34.22
N GLU A 429 12.51 -19.36 -35.08
CA GLU A 429 12.22 -17.97 -35.39
C GLU A 429 10.80 -17.63 -34.94
N ILE A 430 10.64 -16.49 -34.29
CA ILE A 430 9.36 -16.01 -33.78
C ILE A 430 9.17 -14.55 -34.22
N ASP A 431 8.07 -14.25 -34.86
CA ASP A 431 7.71 -12.91 -35.23
C ASP A 431 7.00 -12.22 -34.06
N ILE A 432 7.56 -11.10 -33.59
CA ILE A 432 7.05 -10.35 -32.44
C ILE A 432 6.70 -8.93 -32.88
N LYS A 433 5.53 -8.45 -32.47
CA LYS A 433 5.16 -7.04 -32.67
C LYS A 433 5.93 -6.15 -31.70
N ASP A 434 6.77 -5.27 -32.24
CA ASP A 434 7.47 -4.27 -31.43
C ASP A 434 6.51 -3.15 -31.00
N ARG A 435 6.25 -3.04 -29.70
CA ARG A 435 5.33 -2.04 -29.14
C ARG A 435 5.90 -0.61 -29.18
N ASN A 436 7.22 -0.46 -29.36
CA ASN A 436 7.90 0.83 -29.43
C ASN A 436 7.92 1.43 -30.85
N VAL A 437 7.58 0.63 -31.86
CA VAL A 437 7.57 1.05 -33.26
C VAL A 437 6.13 1.31 -33.70
N LYS A 438 5.85 2.56 -34.10
CA LYS A 438 4.57 2.89 -34.72
C LYS A 438 4.55 2.36 -36.15
N ALA A 439 3.64 1.43 -36.45
CA ALA A 439 3.43 0.94 -37.80
C ALA A 439 3.11 2.10 -38.77
N THR A 440 3.89 2.30 -39.78
CA THR A 440 3.65 3.28 -40.84
C THR A 440 2.61 2.72 -41.80
N LYS A 441 1.32 2.91 -41.49
CA LYS A 441 0.24 2.57 -42.44
C LYS A 441 0.41 3.39 -43.71
N LYS A 442 0.95 2.80 -44.79
CA LYS A 442 0.79 3.35 -46.11
C LYS A 442 -0.70 3.35 -46.43
N LYS A 443 -1.34 4.55 -46.54
CA LYS A 443 -2.66 4.68 -47.12
C LYS A 443 -2.61 4.07 -48.51
N LYS A 444 -3.28 2.93 -48.73
CA LYS A 444 -3.56 2.44 -50.08
C LYS A 444 -4.37 3.54 -50.78
N LYS A 445 -3.79 4.19 -51.80
CA LYS A 445 -4.56 5.01 -52.76
C LYS A 445 -5.58 4.06 -53.39
N LYS A 446 -6.87 4.34 -53.21
CA LYS A 446 -7.92 3.72 -54.02
C LYS A 446 -7.65 4.14 -55.49
N ALA A 447 -7.46 3.16 -56.36
CA ALA A 447 -7.51 3.35 -57.81
C ALA A 447 -8.94 3.64 -58.25
#